data_ee9df112d3c308740bc91882cc0605ac
#
_entry.id   ee9df112d3c308740bc91882cc0605ac
#
_cell.length_a   1.000
_cell.length_b   1.000
_cell.length_c   1.000
_cell.angle_alpha   90.00
_cell.angle_beta   90.00
_cell.angle_gamma   90.00
#
_symmetry.space_group_name_H-M   'P 1'
#
loop_
_entity.id
_entity.type
_entity.pdbx_description
1 polymer ?
#
loop_
_entity_poly.entity_id
_entity_poly.type
_entity_poly.pdbx_seq_one_letter_code
_entity_poly.pdbx_strand_id
1 'polypeptide(L)'
;KSAVTVPFQIYNKLDQSALKEYKALTGNGLNTESIIKSKLIRKEALMEVENTALDKLLERPNPAQSWAVFLEELIGFGKLTGNRYVYGIYPDGGENKNLVYQLYNLPAHLIEIKSDGIFKPVDKYVMQYQNNGYDLAAETVLHIADWNPDYSGEGSHLYGQSPIQAGMRVMTTNNEAVETSLKYLHNQSARGMLTPEDDTLTPTQAQEMKSAFRRNFQGTKAANDIMITGKKFSWVNFGLSSADLQLLESYKSTQADLCNLYGVPVVLLN
;
A
#
# COMPACT_ATOMS: atom_id res chain seq x y z
N LYS A 1 -0.60 -8.08 -7.91
CA LYS A 1 -1.44 -8.97 -8.76
C LYS A 1 -0.63 -10.09 -9.43
N SER A 2 0.52 -9.83 -10.07
CA SER A 2 1.31 -10.87 -10.75
C SER A 2 1.76 -12.03 -9.86
N ALA A 3 2.11 -11.77 -8.59
CA ALA A 3 2.51 -12.82 -7.65
C ALA A 3 1.35 -13.73 -7.22
N VAL A 4 0.11 -13.27 -7.37
CA VAL A 4 -1.11 -13.97 -6.96
C VAL A 4 -1.54 -15.01 -8.01
N THR A 5 -1.06 -14.87 -9.25
CA THR A 5 -1.42 -15.76 -10.37
C THR A 5 -0.50 -16.99 -10.51
N VAL A 6 0.50 -17.13 -9.64
CA VAL A 6 1.40 -18.29 -9.68
C VAL A 6 0.65 -19.53 -9.21
N PRO A 7 0.58 -20.59 -10.03
CA PRO A 7 -0.09 -21.84 -9.65
C PRO A 7 0.69 -22.55 -8.54
N PHE A 8 -0.03 -23.13 -7.59
CA PHE A 8 0.56 -24.00 -6.57
C PHE A 8 0.68 -25.41 -7.08
N GLN A 9 1.75 -26.07 -6.67
CA GLN A 9 1.95 -27.50 -6.91
C GLN A 9 2.32 -28.16 -5.59
N ILE A 10 1.64 -29.24 -5.26
CA ILE A 10 1.86 -29.98 -4.02
C ILE A 10 2.70 -31.20 -4.31
N TYR A 11 3.75 -31.39 -3.53
CA TYR A 11 4.68 -32.48 -3.68
C TYR A 11 4.83 -33.28 -2.38
N ASN A 12 4.75 -34.59 -2.45
CA ASN A 12 5.24 -35.46 -1.40
C ASN A 12 6.77 -35.53 -1.47
N LYS A 13 7.40 -35.48 -0.31
CA LYS A 13 8.84 -35.67 -0.15
C LYS A 13 9.11 -37.17 -0.16
N LEU A 14 9.77 -37.71 -1.18
CA LEU A 14 10.09 -39.10 -1.29
C LEU A 14 11.39 -39.44 -0.54
N ASP A 15 12.48 -38.77 -0.86
CA ASP A 15 13.77 -38.97 -0.23
C ASP A 15 14.34 -37.67 0.37
N GLN A 16 14.76 -37.76 1.63
CA GLN A 16 15.31 -36.59 2.33
C GLN A 16 16.71 -36.20 1.84
N SER A 17 17.52 -37.14 1.38
CA SER A 17 18.86 -36.87 0.86
C SER A 17 18.79 -36.19 -0.50
N ALA A 18 17.98 -36.70 -1.40
CA ALA A 18 17.70 -36.10 -2.70
C ALA A 18 17.06 -34.73 -2.57
N LEU A 19 16.20 -34.53 -1.56
CA LEU A 19 15.59 -33.22 -1.29
C LEU A 19 16.63 -32.17 -0.82
N LYS A 20 17.60 -32.57 0.01
CA LYS A 20 18.70 -31.68 0.43
C LYS A 20 19.56 -31.28 -0.75
N GLU A 21 19.90 -32.23 -1.61
CA GLU A 21 20.68 -31.97 -2.82
C GLU A 21 19.93 -31.08 -3.80
N TYR A 22 18.63 -31.34 -4.02
CA TYR A 22 17.76 -30.50 -4.83
C TYR A 22 17.73 -29.04 -4.31
N LYS A 23 17.57 -28.86 -3.01
CA LYS A 23 17.59 -27.53 -2.40
C LYS A 23 18.95 -26.83 -2.52
N ALA A 24 20.04 -27.55 -2.38
CA ALA A 24 21.39 -27.01 -2.54
C ALA A 24 21.63 -26.53 -3.98
N LEU A 25 21.18 -27.30 -4.97
CA LEU A 25 21.30 -26.95 -6.38
C LEU A 25 20.42 -25.76 -6.79
N THR A 26 19.24 -25.62 -6.19
CA THR A 26 18.31 -24.51 -6.50
C THR A 26 18.61 -23.24 -5.69
N GLY A 27 19.29 -23.36 -4.54
CA GLY A 27 19.62 -22.24 -3.65
C GLY A 27 20.89 -21.45 -4.02
N ASN A 28 21.83 -22.08 -4.74
CA ASN A 28 23.16 -21.51 -5.04
C ASN A 28 23.28 -20.77 -6.38
N GLY A 29 22.20 -20.26 -6.92
CA GLY A 29 22.17 -19.59 -8.21
C GLY A 29 21.96 -20.54 -9.40
N LEU A 30 21.30 -20.04 -10.43
CA LEU A 30 20.88 -20.83 -11.60
C LEU A 30 22.02 -20.88 -12.63
N ASN A 31 22.93 -21.85 -12.46
CA ASN A 31 23.86 -22.26 -13.51
C ASN A 31 23.20 -23.36 -14.36
N THR A 32 23.50 -23.42 -15.66
CA THR A 32 22.92 -24.41 -16.60
C THR A 32 23.08 -25.87 -16.12
N GLU A 33 24.26 -26.22 -15.58
CA GLU A 33 24.49 -27.53 -14.98
C GLU A 33 23.62 -27.80 -13.75
N SER A 34 23.48 -26.81 -12.86
CA SER A 34 22.64 -26.91 -11.67
C SER A 34 21.18 -27.09 -12.04
N ILE A 35 20.70 -26.42 -13.09
CA ILE A 35 19.34 -26.57 -13.61
C ILE A 35 19.09 -27.98 -14.13
N ILE A 36 20.01 -28.54 -14.92
CA ILE A 36 19.87 -29.90 -15.47
C ILE A 36 19.90 -30.92 -14.35
N LYS A 37 20.86 -30.86 -13.44
CA LYS A 37 20.94 -31.77 -12.28
C LYS A 37 19.72 -31.65 -11.37
N SER A 38 19.24 -30.44 -11.10
CA SER A 38 18.05 -30.24 -10.26
C SER A 38 16.79 -30.85 -10.87
N LYS A 39 16.62 -30.81 -12.21
CA LYS A 39 15.51 -31.49 -12.92
C LYS A 39 15.55 -32.99 -12.82
N LEU A 40 16.73 -33.58 -12.82
CA LEU A 40 16.89 -35.05 -12.67
C LEU A 40 16.56 -35.48 -11.25
N ILE A 41 17.17 -34.83 -10.26
CA ILE A 41 16.99 -35.14 -8.84
C ILE A 41 15.57 -34.83 -8.35
N ARG A 42 14.89 -33.84 -8.97
CA ARG A 42 13.50 -33.51 -8.63
C ARG A 42 12.56 -34.71 -8.68
N LYS A 43 12.69 -35.57 -9.68
CA LYS A 43 11.84 -36.76 -9.84
C LYS A 43 12.05 -37.79 -8.73
N GLU A 44 13.27 -37.86 -8.17
CA GLU A 44 13.61 -38.76 -7.06
C GLU A 44 13.23 -38.12 -5.70
N ALA A 45 13.36 -36.83 -5.60
CA ALA A 45 13.11 -36.09 -4.36
C ALA A 45 11.63 -35.77 -4.10
N LEU A 46 10.85 -35.54 -5.16
CA LEU A 46 9.51 -35.00 -5.12
C LEU A 46 8.56 -35.73 -6.05
N MET A 47 7.44 -36.18 -5.51
CA MET A 47 6.32 -36.74 -6.30
C MET A 47 5.16 -35.73 -6.26
N GLU A 48 4.69 -35.32 -7.41
CA GLU A 48 3.51 -34.45 -7.52
C GLU A 48 2.26 -35.25 -7.10
N VAL A 49 1.46 -34.62 -6.26
CA VAL A 49 0.23 -35.19 -5.74
C VAL A 49 -0.90 -34.28 -6.11
N GLU A 50 -1.87 -34.81 -6.84
CA GLU A 50 -3.05 -34.09 -7.29
C GLU A 50 -4.29 -34.52 -6.50
N ASN A 51 -5.32 -33.67 -6.51
CA ASN A 51 -6.62 -33.91 -5.88
C ASN A 51 -6.62 -34.15 -4.37
N THR A 52 -5.65 -33.64 -3.66
CA THR A 52 -5.66 -33.66 -2.19
C THR A 52 -6.69 -32.71 -1.61
N ALA A 53 -7.03 -32.88 -0.34
CA ALA A 53 -7.84 -31.91 0.39
C ALA A 53 -7.19 -30.51 0.41
N LEU A 54 -5.86 -30.48 0.41
CA LEU A 54 -5.09 -29.24 0.37
C LEU A 54 -5.18 -28.56 -1.00
N ASP A 55 -5.15 -29.30 -2.11
CA ASP A 55 -5.34 -28.75 -3.46
C ASP A 55 -6.68 -28.04 -3.58
N LYS A 56 -7.75 -28.69 -3.12
CA LYS A 56 -9.11 -28.13 -3.13
C LYS A 56 -9.21 -26.88 -2.27
N LEU A 57 -8.56 -26.86 -1.11
CA LEU A 57 -8.51 -25.72 -0.21
C LEU A 57 -7.74 -24.55 -0.82
N LEU A 58 -6.61 -24.84 -1.52
CA LEU A 58 -5.81 -23.82 -2.20
C LEU A 58 -6.46 -23.32 -3.50
N GLU A 59 -7.25 -24.14 -4.18
CA GLU A 59 -8.01 -23.71 -5.34
C GLU A 59 -9.15 -22.76 -4.92
N ARG A 60 -9.87 -23.12 -3.86
CA ARG A 60 -11.01 -22.37 -3.36
C ARG A 60 -11.04 -22.37 -1.83
N PRO A 61 -10.40 -21.39 -1.19
CA PRO A 61 -10.27 -21.31 0.27
C PRO A 61 -11.61 -21.24 1.00
N ASN A 62 -12.62 -20.60 0.38
CA ASN A 62 -13.98 -20.49 0.88
C ASN A 62 -14.99 -20.38 -0.27
N PRO A 63 -16.30 -20.54 -0.02
CA PRO A 63 -17.31 -20.47 -1.07
C PRO A 63 -17.39 -19.16 -1.84
N ALA A 64 -16.93 -18.04 -1.23
CA ALA A 64 -17.06 -16.71 -1.79
C ALA A 64 -15.83 -16.27 -2.61
N GLN A 65 -14.66 -16.92 -2.42
CA GLN A 65 -13.40 -16.41 -2.94
C GLN A 65 -12.59 -17.51 -3.65
N SER A 66 -11.92 -17.13 -4.73
CA SER A 66 -10.82 -17.89 -5.30
C SER A 66 -9.52 -17.64 -4.53
N TRP A 67 -8.53 -18.52 -4.67
CA TRP A 67 -7.21 -18.34 -4.06
C TRP A 67 -6.54 -17.00 -4.41
N ALA A 68 -6.70 -16.55 -5.65
CA ALA A 68 -6.13 -15.27 -6.10
C ALA A 68 -6.67 -14.08 -5.32
N VAL A 69 -8.00 -14.01 -5.13
CA VAL A 69 -8.65 -12.94 -4.36
C VAL A 69 -8.26 -13.04 -2.88
N PHE A 70 -8.24 -14.25 -2.34
CA PHE A 70 -7.84 -14.50 -0.96
C PHE A 70 -6.41 -14.00 -0.67
N LEU A 71 -5.45 -14.30 -1.56
CA LEU A 71 -4.07 -13.81 -1.42
C LEU A 71 -3.96 -12.30 -1.62
N GLU A 72 -4.72 -11.71 -2.55
CA GLU A 72 -4.73 -10.26 -2.76
C GLU A 72 -5.17 -9.53 -1.49
N GLU A 73 -6.23 -10.00 -0.83
CA GLU A 73 -6.69 -9.47 0.45
C GLU A 73 -5.67 -9.68 1.57
N LEU A 74 -5.11 -10.88 1.68
CA LEU A 74 -4.12 -11.22 2.70
C LEU A 74 -2.87 -10.32 2.60
N ILE A 75 -2.37 -10.14 1.39
CA ILE A 75 -1.23 -9.24 1.11
C ILE A 75 -1.64 -7.79 1.39
N GLY A 76 -2.85 -7.40 0.99
CA GLY A 76 -3.40 -6.06 1.21
C GLY A 76 -3.44 -5.70 2.69
N PHE A 77 -4.02 -6.54 3.53
CA PHE A 77 -4.05 -6.32 4.98
C PHE A 77 -2.63 -6.19 5.55
N GLY A 78 -1.70 -7.08 5.17
CA GLY A 78 -0.33 -6.98 5.64
C GLY A 78 0.36 -5.68 5.22
N LYS A 79 0.17 -5.23 3.99
CA LYS A 79 0.77 -3.97 3.51
C LYS A 79 0.13 -2.72 4.13
N LEU A 80 -1.13 -2.78 4.53
CA LEU A 80 -1.82 -1.68 5.17
C LEU A 80 -1.59 -1.62 6.69
N THR A 81 -1.65 -2.77 7.37
CA THR A 81 -1.67 -2.81 8.84
C THR A 81 -0.43 -3.47 9.45
N GLY A 82 0.39 -4.17 8.65
CA GLY A 82 1.47 -5.02 9.13
C GLY A 82 0.99 -6.36 9.70
N ASN A 83 -0.33 -6.62 9.71
CA ASN A 83 -0.92 -7.80 10.29
C ASN A 83 -1.80 -8.53 9.28
N ARG A 84 -1.77 -9.85 9.34
CA ARG A 84 -2.61 -10.74 8.52
C ARG A 84 -3.19 -11.79 9.44
N TYR A 85 -4.51 -11.93 9.44
CA TYR A 85 -5.22 -12.92 10.24
C TYR A 85 -6.00 -13.84 9.31
N VAL A 86 -5.68 -15.12 9.37
CA VAL A 86 -6.38 -16.15 8.62
C VAL A 86 -7.11 -17.04 9.61
N TYR A 87 -8.42 -17.08 9.48
CA TYR A 87 -9.28 -17.92 10.30
C TYR A 87 -9.57 -19.25 9.58
N GLY A 88 -9.25 -20.33 10.25
CA GLY A 88 -9.53 -21.68 9.76
C GLY A 88 -10.82 -22.25 10.36
N ILE A 89 -11.71 -22.76 9.51
CA ILE A 89 -12.88 -23.49 9.96
C ILE A 89 -12.55 -24.99 9.91
N TYR A 90 -12.86 -25.65 11.02
CA TYR A 90 -12.68 -27.08 11.22
C TYR A 90 -14.03 -27.78 11.24
N PRO A 91 -14.13 -29.04 10.74
CA PRO A 91 -15.35 -29.83 10.88
C PRO A 91 -15.65 -30.16 12.35
N ASP A 92 -16.90 -30.16 12.71
CA ASP A 92 -17.36 -30.44 14.10
C ASP A 92 -17.11 -31.90 14.53
N GLY A 93 -16.81 -32.81 13.60
CA GLY A 93 -16.57 -34.22 13.88
C GLY A 93 -16.06 -35.01 12.70
N GLY A 94 -15.84 -36.32 12.92
CA GLY A 94 -15.34 -37.25 11.90
C GLY A 94 -13.82 -37.40 11.92
N GLU A 95 -13.29 -38.17 10.96
CA GLU A 95 -11.86 -38.45 10.84
C GLU A 95 -11.03 -37.21 10.51
N ASN A 96 -11.64 -36.21 9.86
CA ASN A 96 -10.99 -34.98 9.41
C ASN A 96 -11.22 -33.79 10.36
N LYS A 97 -11.67 -34.02 11.60
CA LYS A 97 -11.97 -32.93 12.57
C LYS A 97 -10.80 -31.98 12.85
N ASN A 98 -9.56 -32.42 12.62
CA ASN A 98 -8.37 -31.61 12.81
C ASN A 98 -7.84 -30.98 11.52
N LEU A 99 -8.53 -31.17 10.39
CA LEU A 99 -8.13 -30.61 9.11
C LEU A 99 -8.98 -29.38 8.78
N VAL A 100 -8.32 -28.29 8.48
CA VAL A 100 -9.00 -27.07 8.01
C VAL A 100 -9.66 -27.35 6.67
N TYR A 101 -10.95 -27.03 6.53
CA TYR A 101 -11.67 -27.19 5.28
C TYR A 101 -12.06 -25.86 4.61
N GLN A 102 -12.01 -24.75 5.34
CA GLN A 102 -12.20 -23.41 4.80
C GLN A 102 -11.27 -22.41 5.47
N LEU A 103 -10.84 -21.39 4.71
CA LEU A 103 -10.01 -20.30 5.18
C LEU A 103 -10.68 -18.95 4.88
N TYR A 104 -10.66 -18.06 5.85
CA TYR A 104 -11.19 -16.70 5.74
C TYR A 104 -10.13 -15.69 6.17
N ASN A 105 -9.96 -14.63 5.38
CA ASN A 105 -9.20 -13.48 5.82
C ASN A 105 -10.05 -12.66 6.79
N LEU A 106 -9.49 -12.32 7.95
CA LEU A 106 -10.14 -11.42 8.89
C LEU A 106 -9.62 -10.00 8.68
N PRO A 107 -10.51 -8.99 8.73
CA PRO A 107 -10.13 -7.59 8.64
C PRO A 107 -9.22 -7.20 9.81
N ALA A 108 -7.93 -6.97 9.52
CA ALA A 108 -6.92 -6.77 10.57
C ALA A 108 -7.21 -5.60 11.52
N HIS A 109 -7.91 -4.57 11.04
CA HIS A 109 -8.30 -3.39 11.83
C HIS A 109 -9.45 -3.66 12.82
N LEU A 110 -10.13 -4.81 12.70
CA LEU A 110 -11.23 -5.22 13.61
C LEU A 110 -10.79 -6.28 14.62
N ILE A 111 -9.52 -6.73 14.56
CA ILE A 111 -9.01 -7.78 15.43
C ILE A 111 -8.25 -7.18 16.61
N GLU A 112 -8.66 -7.55 17.79
CA GLU A 112 -7.97 -7.25 19.04
C GLU A 112 -7.33 -8.53 19.59
N ILE A 113 -6.05 -8.47 19.97
CA ILE A 113 -5.32 -9.57 20.59
C ILE A 113 -5.49 -9.46 22.10
N LYS A 114 -6.01 -10.49 22.73
CA LYS A 114 -6.06 -10.61 24.19
C LYS A 114 -4.91 -11.48 24.66
N SER A 115 -4.12 -10.93 25.58
CA SER A 115 -2.97 -11.61 26.21
C SER A 115 -3.34 -12.03 27.62
N ASP A 116 -2.81 -13.17 28.07
CA ASP A 116 -2.91 -13.66 29.44
C ASP A 116 -1.53 -13.65 30.12
N GLY A 117 -0.74 -12.61 29.82
CA GLY A 117 0.58 -12.38 30.40
C GLY A 117 1.76 -12.79 29.52
N ILE A 118 2.97 -12.69 30.07
CA ILE A 118 4.23 -12.86 29.34
C ILE A 118 4.38 -14.28 28.78
N PHE A 119 3.93 -15.29 29.54
CA PHE A 119 4.08 -16.70 29.13
C PHE A 119 2.96 -17.19 28.21
N LYS A 120 1.86 -16.43 28.08
CA LYS A 120 0.76 -16.68 27.15
C LYS A 120 0.44 -15.39 26.41
N PRO A 121 1.32 -14.99 25.48
CA PRO A 121 1.21 -13.70 24.82
C PRO A 121 -0.07 -13.55 24.02
N VAL A 122 -0.64 -14.66 23.52
CA VAL A 122 -1.95 -14.68 22.87
C VAL A 122 -2.83 -15.70 23.54
N ASP A 123 -3.88 -15.25 24.22
CA ASP A 123 -4.91 -16.10 24.79
C ASP A 123 -6.03 -16.34 23.76
N LYS A 124 -6.57 -15.29 23.21
CA LYS A 124 -7.59 -15.31 22.18
C LYS A 124 -7.54 -14.06 21.32
N TYR A 125 -8.19 -14.14 20.16
CA TYR A 125 -8.47 -12.98 19.32
C TYR A 125 -9.94 -12.57 19.50
N VAL A 126 -10.20 -11.28 19.46
CA VAL A 126 -11.57 -10.74 19.51
C VAL A 126 -11.81 -9.93 18.25
N MET A 127 -12.77 -10.37 17.43
CA MET A 127 -13.17 -9.62 16.25
C MET A 127 -14.33 -8.70 16.61
N GLN A 128 -14.14 -7.40 16.45
CA GLN A 128 -15.16 -6.38 16.68
C GLN A 128 -15.96 -6.15 15.39
N TYR A 129 -17.22 -6.57 15.36
CA TYR A 129 -18.08 -6.38 14.20
C TYR A 129 -19.48 -5.91 14.64
N GLN A 130 -19.95 -4.80 14.09
CA GLN A 130 -21.28 -4.22 14.39
C GLN A 130 -21.57 -4.08 15.89
N ASN A 131 -20.62 -3.56 16.67
CA ASN A 131 -20.64 -3.41 18.14
C ASN A 131 -20.70 -4.73 18.95
N ASN A 132 -20.53 -5.87 18.28
CA ASN A 132 -20.40 -7.17 18.95
C ASN A 132 -18.96 -7.66 18.89
N GLY A 133 -18.47 -8.20 20.00
CA GLY A 133 -17.18 -8.87 20.08
C GLY A 133 -17.35 -10.38 19.87
N TYR A 134 -16.66 -10.95 18.90
CA TYR A 134 -16.64 -12.39 18.64
C TYR A 134 -15.32 -12.95 19.11
N ASP A 135 -15.35 -13.83 20.08
CA ASP A 135 -14.16 -14.51 20.60
C ASP A 135 -13.73 -15.63 19.64
N LEU A 136 -12.49 -15.59 19.22
CA LEU A 136 -11.85 -16.59 18.35
C LEU A 136 -10.72 -17.26 19.12
N ALA A 137 -10.72 -18.59 19.19
CA ALA A 137 -9.67 -19.33 19.86
C ALA A 137 -8.32 -19.11 19.16
N ALA A 138 -7.23 -18.97 19.92
CA ALA A 138 -5.91 -18.72 19.36
C ALA A 138 -5.48 -19.77 18.34
N GLU A 139 -5.86 -21.03 18.53
CA GLU A 139 -5.56 -22.15 17.66
C GLU A 139 -6.28 -22.16 16.31
N THR A 140 -7.38 -21.39 16.19
CA THR A 140 -8.15 -21.28 14.95
C THR A 140 -7.70 -20.10 14.07
N VAL A 141 -6.83 -19.24 14.57
CA VAL A 141 -6.38 -18.05 13.86
C VAL A 141 -4.87 -18.14 13.60
N LEU A 142 -4.49 -18.15 12.34
CA LEU A 142 -3.10 -17.95 11.95
C LEU A 142 -2.83 -16.44 11.85
N HIS A 143 -2.04 -15.92 12.78
CA HIS A 143 -1.57 -14.54 12.75
C HIS A 143 -0.17 -14.46 12.14
N ILE A 144 -0.05 -13.68 11.07
CA ILE A 144 1.22 -13.38 10.41
C ILE A 144 1.47 -11.88 10.56
N ALA A 145 2.37 -11.55 11.46
CA ALA A 145 2.76 -10.17 11.77
C ALA A 145 4.08 -9.80 11.10
N ASP A 146 4.17 -8.60 10.54
CA ASP A 146 5.45 -8.01 10.17
C ASP A 146 6.20 -7.61 11.45
N TRP A 147 7.54 -7.60 11.42
CA TRP A 147 8.33 -7.31 12.61
C TRP A 147 8.03 -5.90 13.15
N ASN A 148 7.82 -5.82 14.46
CA ASN A 148 7.59 -4.57 15.18
C ASN A 148 8.68 -4.36 16.23
N PRO A 149 9.52 -3.32 16.11
CA PRO A 149 10.57 -3.02 17.10
C PRO A 149 10.03 -2.37 18.38
N ASP A 150 8.78 -1.88 18.37
CA ASP A 150 8.17 -1.22 19.52
C ASP A 150 7.70 -2.25 20.54
N TYR A 151 8.42 -2.32 21.66
CA TYR A 151 8.11 -3.20 22.76
C TYR A 151 7.60 -2.41 23.96
N SER A 152 6.39 -1.90 23.88
CA SER A 152 5.73 -1.29 25.03
C SER A 152 5.18 -2.36 25.96
N GLY A 153 5.13 -2.09 27.27
CA GLY A 153 4.53 -2.99 28.25
C GLY A 153 3.03 -3.25 28.05
N GLU A 154 2.40 -2.57 27.09
CA GLU A 154 0.97 -2.65 26.78
C GLU A 154 0.65 -3.68 25.68
N GLY A 155 1.64 -4.44 25.19
CA GLY A 155 1.43 -5.50 24.20
C GLY A 155 1.52 -5.04 22.74
N SER A 156 2.09 -3.87 22.46
CA SER A 156 2.30 -3.37 21.08
C SER A 156 3.09 -4.34 20.22
N HIS A 157 4.03 -5.08 20.81
CA HIS A 157 4.88 -6.09 20.16
C HIS A 157 4.09 -7.30 19.62
N LEU A 158 2.83 -7.49 20.06
CA LEU A 158 1.97 -8.56 19.56
C LEU A 158 1.42 -8.24 18.18
N TYR A 159 1.43 -6.97 17.80
CA TYR A 159 0.98 -6.51 16.49
C TYR A 159 2.16 -6.23 15.58
N GLY A 160 2.02 -6.54 14.32
CA GLY A 160 2.99 -6.16 13.30
C GLY A 160 2.98 -4.66 13.03
N GLN A 161 4.14 -4.09 12.71
CA GLN A 161 4.26 -2.70 12.34
C GLN A 161 3.86 -2.49 10.86
N SER A 162 2.94 -1.56 10.63
CA SER A 162 2.53 -1.20 9.29
C SER A 162 3.69 -0.51 8.53
N PRO A 163 3.97 -0.93 7.27
CA PRO A 163 4.88 -0.17 6.40
C PRO A 163 4.45 1.31 6.23
N ILE A 164 3.13 1.57 6.22
CA ILE A 164 2.59 2.94 6.16
C ILE A 164 3.02 3.76 7.36
N GLN A 165 3.04 3.18 8.55
CA GLN A 165 3.47 3.88 9.76
C GLN A 165 4.94 4.32 9.65
N ALA A 166 5.81 3.46 9.13
CA ALA A 166 7.20 3.80 8.86
C ALA A 166 7.33 4.91 7.79
N GLY A 167 6.45 4.91 6.78
CA GLY A 167 6.41 5.90 5.70
C GLY A 167 5.50 7.09 5.95
N MET A 168 4.90 7.25 7.12
CA MET A 168 3.91 8.29 7.41
C MET A 168 4.40 9.69 7.04
N ARG A 169 5.65 10.01 7.38
CA ARG A 169 6.27 11.29 7.05
C ARG A 169 6.29 11.56 5.55
N VAL A 170 6.68 10.56 4.77
CA VAL A 170 6.74 10.66 3.29
C VAL A 170 5.35 10.87 2.72
N MET A 171 4.35 10.14 3.22
CA MET A 171 2.96 10.26 2.78
C MET A 171 2.37 11.63 3.12
N THR A 172 2.62 12.14 4.33
CA THR A 172 2.16 13.47 4.75
C THR A 172 2.77 14.55 3.86
N THR A 173 4.08 14.52 3.65
CA THR A 173 4.78 15.47 2.76
C THR A 173 4.21 15.43 1.34
N ASN A 174 3.91 14.23 0.82
CA ASN A 174 3.30 14.09 -0.50
C ASN A 174 1.90 14.72 -0.56
N ASN A 175 1.06 14.46 0.43
CA ASN A 175 -0.29 15.02 0.49
C ASN A 175 -0.26 16.55 0.57
N GLU A 176 0.62 17.12 1.38
CA GLU A 176 0.81 18.58 1.47
C GLU A 176 1.32 19.18 0.17
N ALA A 177 2.25 18.50 -0.53
CA ALA A 177 2.74 18.94 -1.83
C ALA A 177 1.63 18.94 -2.90
N VAL A 178 0.80 17.89 -2.94
CA VAL A 178 -0.35 17.81 -3.85
C VAL A 178 -1.37 18.89 -3.53
N GLU A 179 -1.73 19.09 -2.27
CA GLU A 179 -2.68 20.12 -1.83
C GLU A 179 -2.17 21.52 -2.16
N THR A 180 -0.89 21.77 -1.94
CA THR A 180 -0.24 23.02 -2.29
C THR A 180 -0.27 23.27 -3.80
N SER A 181 0.04 22.24 -4.60
CA SER A 181 -0.03 22.31 -6.05
C SER A 181 -1.44 22.64 -6.54
N LEU A 182 -2.46 22.03 -5.94
CA LEU A 182 -3.86 22.32 -6.25
C LEU A 182 -4.23 23.77 -5.88
N LYS A 183 -3.79 24.26 -4.71
CA LYS A 183 -3.99 25.66 -4.30
C LYS A 183 -3.33 26.62 -5.29
N TYR A 184 -2.13 26.32 -5.78
CA TYR A 184 -1.48 27.11 -6.81
C TYR A 184 -2.25 27.13 -8.11
N LEU A 185 -2.72 25.97 -8.57
CA LEU A 185 -3.53 25.86 -9.79
C LEU A 185 -4.84 26.65 -9.67
N HIS A 186 -5.49 26.63 -8.51
CA HIS A 186 -6.70 27.41 -8.26
C HIS A 186 -6.42 28.92 -8.14
N ASN A 187 -5.28 29.31 -7.56
CA ASN A 187 -4.90 30.71 -7.38
C ASN A 187 -4.24 31.36 -8.61
N GLN A 188 -4.02 30.62 -9.70
CA GLN A 188 -3.47 31.17 -10.95
C GLN A 188 -4.33 32.27 -11.59
N SER A 189 -5.51 32.54 -11.06
CA SER A 189 -6.33 33.66 -11.51
C SER A 189 -5.75 35.04 -11.17
N ALA A 190 -4.86 35.17 -10.15
CA ALA A 190 -4.15 36.40 -9.82
C ALA A 190 -2.67 36.25 -10.19
N ARG A 191 -2.33 36.45 -11.46
CA ARG A 191 -0.95 36.32 -11.97
C ARG A 191 0.01 37.41 -11.51
N GLY A 192 -0.48 38.45 -10.83
CA GLY A 192 0.33 39.52 -10.33
C GLY A 192 -0.50 40.72 -9.80
N MET A 193 0.21 41.73 -9.35
CA MET A 193 -0.36 42.97 -8.89
C MET A 193 0.17 44.15 -9.71
N LEU A 194 -0.72 45.00 -10.17
CA LEU A 194 -0.40 46.28 -10.81
C LEU A 194 -0.32 47.34 -9.74
N THR A 195 0.85 47.96 -9.58
CA THR A 195 1.08 49.03 -8.65
C THR A 195 1.45 50.30 -9.43
N PRO A 196 0.79 51.45 -9.25
CA PRO A 196 1.22 52.68 -9.89
C PRO A 196 2.57 53.13 -9.29
N GLU A 197 3.47 53.65 -10.16
CA GLU A 197 4.79 54.09 -9.72
C GLU A 197 4.75 55.48 -9.06
N ASP A 198 3.85 56.38 -9.47
CA ASP A 198 3.89 57.82 -9.12
C ASP A 198 2.68 58.32 -8.35
N ASP A 199 1.66 57.50 -7.99
CA ASP A 199 0.43 58.04 -7.40
C ASP A 199 -0.30 57.04 -6.50
N THR A 200 -0.93 57.48 -5.44
CA THR A 200 -1.81 56.68 -4.59
C THR A 200 -3.18 56.55 -5.24
N LEU A 201 -3.59 55.35 -5.58
CA LEU A 201 -4.95 55.05 -6.07
C LEU A 201 -5.98 55.25 -4.96
N THR A 202 -7.03 56.01 -5.30
CA THR A 202 -8.20 56.03 -4.42
C THR A 202 -8.93 54.69 -4.46
N PRO A 203 -9.64 54.30 -3.39
CA PRO A 203 -10.37 53.00 -3.37
C PRO A 203 -11.33 52.84 -4.57
N THR A 204 -11.95 53.92 -5.04
CA THR A 204 -12.86 53.91 -6.20
C THR A 204 -12.12 53.59 -7.49
N GLN A 205 -10.97 54.22 -7.73
CA GLN A 205 -10.13 53.99 -8.91
C GLN A 205 -9.57 52.54 -8.93
N ALA A 206 -9.19 52.03 -7.77
CA ALA A 206 -8.74 50.64 -7.65
C ALA A 206 -9.86 49.63 -8.01
N GLN A 207 -11.09 49.94 -7.63
CA GLN A 207 -12.25 49.10 -7.91
C GLN A 207 -12.68 49.17 -9.39
N GLU A 208 -12.61 50.34 -10.02
CA GLU A 208 -12.83 50.52 -11.44
C GLU A 208 -11.78 49.78 -12.28
N MET A 209 -10.51 49.89 -11.92
CA MET A 209 -9.43 49.17 -12.55
C MET A 209 -9.61 47.66 -12.44
N LYS A 210 -9.95 47.15 -11.25
CA LYS A 210 -10.24 45.74 -11.04
C LYS A 210 -11.41 45.25 -11.88
N SER A 211 -12.46 46.06 -12.02
CA SER A 211 -13.61 45.71 -12.84
C SER A 211 -13.31 45.75 -14.36
N ALA A 212 -12.50 46.71 -14.81
CA ALA A 212 -12.02 46.79 -16.21
C ALA A 212 -11.10 45.64 -16.54
N PHE A 213 -10.18 45.28 -15.65
CA PHE A 213 -9.31 44.12 -15.80
C PHE A 213 -10.11 42.81 -15.92
N ARG A 214 -11.10 42.63 -15.05
CA ARG A 214 -11.98 41.46 -15.11
C ARG A 214 -12.76 41.39 -16.42
N ARG A 215 -13.33 42.50 -16.91
CA ARG A 215 -14.08 42.53 -18.17
C ARG A 215 -13.22 42.17 -19.38
N ASN A 216 -11.96 42.65 -19.41
CA ASN A 216 -11.09 42.51 -20.56
C ASN A 216 -10.27 41.21 -20.57
N PHE A 217 -10.02 40.61 -19.38
CA PHE A 217 -9.14 39.45 -19.25
C PHE A 217 -9.81 38.19 -18.66
N GLN A 218 -11.13 38.19 -18.43
CA GLN A 218 -11.87 37.03 -18.00
C GLN A 218 -12.53 36.32 -19.17
N GLY A 219 -12.08 35.08 -19.46
CA GLY A 219 -12.63 34.18 -20.46
C GLY A 219 -11.66 33.77 -21.57
N THR A 220 -11.96 32.68 -22.22
CA THR A 220 -11.10 32.03 -23.25
C THR A 220 -10.83 32.94 -24.50
N LYS A 221 -11.58 34.01 -24.71
CA LYS A 221 -11.39 34.93 -25.82
C LYS A 221 -10.43 36.09 -25.53
N ALA A 222 -10.04 36.29 -24.28
CA ALA A 222 -9.21 37.43 -23.83
C ALA A 222 -7.71 37.08 -23.66
N ALA A 223 -7.29 35.93 -24.10
CA ALA A 223 -5.94 35.42 -23.84
C ALA A 223 -4.79 36.22 -24.51
N ASN A 224 -5.11 37.06 -25.48
CA ASN A 224 -4.14 37.85 -26.28
C ASN A 224 -4.42 39.36 -26.32
N ASP A 225 -5.23 39.90 -25.45
CA ASP A 225 -5.58 41.31 -25.47
C ASP A 225 -4.57 42.17 -24.72
N ILE A 226 -4.19 43.32 -25.26
CA ILE A 226 -3.18 44.21 -24.67
C ILE A 226 -3.90 45.39 -24.01
N MET A 227 -3.71 45.57 -22.75
CA MET A 227 -4.24 46.71 -22.01
C MET A 227 -3.32 47.94 -22.19
N ILE A 228 -3.83 49.00 -22.78
CA ILE A 228 -3.13 50.27 -22.90
C ILE A 228 -3.59 51.19 -21.77
N THR A 229 -2.67 51.67 -20.95
CA THR A 229 -2.94 52.58 -19.83
C THR A 229 -2.17 53.86 -20.00
N GLY A 230 -2.79 55.00 -19.60
CA GLY A 230 -2.17 56.31 -19.64
C GLY A 230 -1.22 56.62 -18.48
N LYS A 231 -1.05 55.72 -17.54
CA LYS A 231 -0.16 55.86 -16.37
C LYS A 231 0.85 54.70 -16.34
N LYS A 232 2.02 54.96 -15.75
CA LYS A 232 3.04 53.91 -15.52
C LYS A 232 2.61 53.01 -14.36
N PHE A 233 2.69 51.70 -14.60
CA PHE A 233 2.42 50.69 -13.60
C PHE A 233 3.59 49.71 -13.54
N SER A 234 3.99 49.38 -12.32
CA SER A 234 4.88 48.29 -12.05
C SER A 234 4.08 46.97 -11.91
N TRP A 235 4.51 45.95 -12.57
CA TRP A 235 3.88 44.64 -12.51
C TRP A 235 4.67 43.75 -11.53
N VAL A 236 4.07 43.40 -10.40
CA VAL A 236 4.62 42.41 -9.48
C VAL A 236 4.04 41.03 -9.89
N ASN A 237 4.88 40.19 -10.45
CA ASN A 237 4.47 38.87 -10.89
C ASN A 237 4.37 37.92 -9.68
N PHE A 238 3.19 37.29 -9.48
CA PHE A 238 2.98 36.20 -8.52
C PHE A 238 3.03 34.82 -9.19
N GLY A 239 3.57 34.74 -10.41
CA GLY A 239 3.71 33.47 -11.13
C GLY A 239 4.60 32.47 -10.39
N LEU A 240 4.52 31.23 -10.81
CA LEU A 240 5.32 30.11 -10.28
C LEU A 240 6.80 30.53 -10.16
N SER A 241 7.29 30.51 -8.93
CA SER A 241 8.72 30.71 -8.65
C SER A 241 9.50 29.43 -8.90
N SER A 242 10.83 29.53 -8.93
CA SER A 242 11.71 28.34 -9.00
C SER A 242 11.47 27.38 -7.82
N ALA A 243 11.01 27.90 -6.68
CA ALA A 243 10.63 27.09 -5.51
C ALA A 243 9.38 26.23 -5.79
N ASP A 244 8.45 26.73 -6.61
CA ASP A 244 7.24 25.99 -6.96
C ASP A 244 7.53 24.84 -7.93
N LEU A 245 8.54 25.01 -8.80
CA LEU A 245 9.04 23.93 -9.66
C LEU A 245 9.75 22.84 -8.86
N GLN A 246 10.43 23.19 -7.77
CA GLN A 246 11.05 22.23 -6.86
C GLN A 246 10.01 21.35 -6.14
N LEU A 247 8.78 21.84 -5.90
CA LEU A 247 7.70 21.04 -5.36
C LEU A 247 7.29 19.88 -6.29
N LEU A 248 7.31 20.11 -7.61
CA LEU A 248 7.03 19.07 -8.60
C LEU A 248 8.15 18.02 -8.67
N GLU A 249 9.40 18.42 -8.48
CA GLU A 249 10.53 17.48 -8.38
C GLU A 249 10.47 16.68 -7.06
N SER A 250 10.09 17.32 -5.98
CA SER A 250 9.84 16.67 -4.69
C SER A 250 8.77 15.58 -4.79
N TYR A 251 7.72 15.79 -5.58
CA TYR A 251 6.69 14.79 -5.83
C TYR A 251 7.26 13.50 -6.46
N LYS A 252 8.15 13.62 -7.44
CA LYS A 252 8.82 12.46 -8.07
C LYS A 252 9.72 11.71 -7.09
N SER A 253 10.45 12.44 -6.25
CA SER A 253 11.26 11.83 -5.18
C SER A 253 10.38 11.06 -4.19
N THR A 254 9.25 11.63 -3.78
CA THR A 254 8.31 11.00 -2.86
C THR A 254 7.71 9.70 -3.42
N GLN A 255 7.44 9.65 -4.73
CA GLN A 255 6.99 8.42 -5.38
C GLN A 255 8.06 7.31 -5.29
N ALA A 256 9.33 7.65 -5.51
CA ALA A 256 10.43 6.70 -5.37
C ALA A 256 10.59 6.21 -3.91
N ASP A 257 10.42 7.11 -2.94
CA ASP A 257 10.49 6.76 -1.51
C ASP A 257 9.36 5.81 -1.10
N LEU A 258 8.13 6.03 -1.60
CA LEU A 258 7.01 5.12 -1.38
C LEU A 258 7.26 3.74 -2.02
N CYS A 259 7.85 3.71 -3.22
CA CYS A 259 8.23 2.46 -3.87
C CYS A 259 9.26 1.69 -3.04
N ASN A 260 10.27 2.38 -2.51
CA ASN A 260 11.30 1.80 -1.66
C ASN A 260 10.70 1.26 -0.35
N LEU A 261 9.75 1.97 0.25
CA LEU A 261 9.05 1.53 1.47
C LEU A 261 8.35 0.18 1.29
N TYR A 262 7.75 -0.04 0.12
CA TYR A 262 7.06 -1.30 -0.20
C TYR A 262 7.94 -2.33 -0.90
N GLY A 263 9.21 -2.01 -1.18
CA GLY A 263 10.12 -2.87 -1.92
C GLY A 263 9.67 -3.11 -3.38
N VAL A 264 8.99 -2.14 -3.99
CA VAL A 264 8.51 -2.22 -5.37
C VAL A 264 9.41 -1.36 -6.26
N PRO A 265 10.01 -1.91 -7.33
CA PRO A 265 10.77 -1.09 -8.26
C PRO A 265 9.92 0.00 -8.93
N VAL A 266 10.42 1.24 -8.98
CA VAL A 266 9.70 2.40 -9.56
C VAL A 266 9.30 2.15 -11.01
N VAL A 267 10.11 1.40 -11.76
CA VAL A 267 9.87 1.04 -13.17
C VAL A 267 8.56 0.25 -13.38
N LEU A 268 8.03 -0.41 -12.35
CA LEU A 268 6.77 -1.15 -12.43
C LEU A 268 5.53 -0.27 -12.29
N LEU A 269 5.70 1.01 -11.95
CA LEU A 269 4.59 1.97 -11.79
C LEU A 269 4.44 2.91 -13.00
N ASN A 270 5.40 2.92 -13.92
CA ASN A 270 5.40 3.74 -15.14
C ASN A 270 4.95 2.93 -16.35
#